data_1b3d82c5b462767c10f7958eeab22a04
#
_entry.id   1b3d82c5b462767c10f7958eeab22a04
#
_cell.length_a   1.000
_cell.length_b   1.000
_cell.length_c   1.000
_cell.angle_alpha   90.00
_cell.angle_beta   90.00
_cell.angle_gamma   90.00
#
_symmetry.space_group_name_H-M   'P 1'
#
loop_
_entity.id
_entity.type
_entity.pdbx_description
1 polymer ?
#
loop_
_entity_poly.entity_id
_entity_poly.type
_entity_poly.pdbx_seq_one_letter_code
_entity_poly.pdbx_strand_id
1 'polypeptide(L)'
;MLIENEFTIPAPVDQVWKYMNDFPRVARCMPGAEIVSATDRQVKGRVKISMGPLKLAFSGVIDILEKNDGAHRVVMKATGSEEKGKGQASATVTSSMQQAGAGTRVMLSQDIQMTGAIAQYGWGMMQDVIGSLMKQFANCAAGDIARPGSGKAGGGAPKAMSGFSLMLISVKAFFKNLFKFGKK
;
A
#
# COMPACT_ATOMS: atom_id res chain seq x y z
N MET A 1 6.94 -17.72 -3.92
CA MET A 1 5.75 -17.23 -4.65
C MET A 1 6.08 -15.91 -5.32
N LEU A 2 6.17 -15.88 -6.66
CA LEU A 2 6.54 -14.67 -7.40
C LEU A 2 5.30 -13.83 -7.72
N ILE A 3 5.32 -12.56 -7.37
CA ILE A 3 4.30 -11.56 -7.72
C ILE A 3 4.99 -10.38 -8.38
N GLU A 4 4.50 -9.99 -9.54
CA GLU A 4 4.98 -8.82 -10.26
C GLU A 4 3.90 -7.74 -10.27
N ASN A 5 4.31 -6.52 -10.03
CA ASN A 5 3.46 -5.34 -10.06
C ASN A 5 4.15 -4.22 -10.82
N GLU A 6 3.35 -3.44 -11.53
CA GLU A 6 3.82 -2.25 -12.22
C GLU A 6 2.85 -1.10 -11.98
N PHE A 7 3.38 0.09 -11.81
CA PHE A 7 2.59 1.31 -11.74
C PHE A 7 3.40 2.51 -12.25
N THR A 8 2.70 3.57 -12.61
CA THR A 8 3.33 4.81 -13.09
C THR A 8 3.08 5.94 -12.11
N ILE A 9 4.14 6.71 -11.82
CA ILE A 9 4.07 7.94 -11.05
C ILE A 9 4.34 9.11 -12.02
N PRO A 10 3.48 10.15 -12.07
CA PRO A 10 3.64 11.29 -12.98
C PRO A 10 4.68 12.29 -12.45
N ALA A 11 5.94 11.84 -12.38
CA ALA A 11 7.10 12.63 -11.97
C ALA A 11 8.37 12.08 -12.62
N PRO A 12 9.43 12.89 -12.79
CA PRO A 12 10.74 12.45 -13.31
C PRO A 12 11.35 11.33 -12.46
N VAL A 13 12.10 10.44 -13.11
CA VAL A 13 12.66 9.24 -12.48
C VAL A 13 13.54 9.54 -11.27
N ASP A 14 14.35 10.59 -11.31
CA ASP A 14 15.20 10.98 -10.17
C ASP A 14 14.39 11.42 -8.95
N GLN A 15 13.25 12.11 -9.17
CA GLN A 15 12.36 12.50 -8.09
C GLN A 15 11.68 11.29 -7.46
N VAL A 16 11.21 10.35 -8.30
CA VAL A 16 10.59 9.11 -7.83
C VAL A 16 11.61 8.25 -7.11
N TRP A 17 12.83 8.13 -7.64
CA TRP A 17 13.93 7.40 -7.01
C TRP A 17 14.25 7.98 -5.63
N LYS A 18 14.44 9.28 -5.52
CA LYS A 18 14.68 9.95 -4.24
C LYS A 18 13.54 9.72 -3.25
N TYR A 19 12.29 9.80 -3.72
CA TYR A 19 11.11 9.54 -2.90
C TYR A 19 11.08 8.09 -2.37
N MET A 20 11.30 7.11 -3.25
CA MET A 20 11.25 5.70 -2.90
C MET A 20 12.37 5.25 -1.96
N ASN A 21 13.45 6.02 -1.84
CA ASN A 21 14.52 5.79 -0.87
C ASN A 21 14.32 6.56 0.45
N ASP A 22 13.30 7.40 0.55
CA ASP A 22 12.90 8.06 1.80
C ASP A 22 11.85 7.19 2.53
N PHE A 23 12.32 6.19 3.27
CA PHE A 23 11.44 5.22 3.94
C PHE A 23 10.38 5.85 4.84
N PRO A 24 10.66 6.90 5.64
CA PRO A 24 9.64 7.63 6.38
C PRO A 24 8.52 8.21 5.50
N ARG A 25 8.84 8.71 4.32
CA ARG A 25 7.84 9.21 3.36
C ARG A 25 7.06 8.06 2.71
N VAL A 26 7.76 7.03 2.27
CA VAL A 26 7.16 5.81 1.70
C VAL A 26 6.17 5.18 2.67
N ALA A 27 6.53 5.06 3.95
CA ALA A 27 5.67 4.46 4.96
C ALA A 27 4.37 5.24 5.18
N ARG A 28 4.38 6.57 5.05
CA ARG A 28 3.16 7.38 5.13
C ARG A 28 2.14 7.04 4.03
N CYS A 29 2.62 6.55 2.90
CA CYS A 29 1.77 6.13 1.78
C CYS A 29 1.44 4.64 1.79
N MET A 30 2.05 3.85 2.68
CA MET A 30 1.75 2.43 2.84
C MET A 30 0.67 2.24 3.91
N PRO A 31 -0.56 1.84 3.54
CA PRO A 31 -1.65 1.70 4.51
C PRO A 31 -1.31 0.73 5.63
N GLY A 32 -1.46 1.18 6.87
CA GLY A 32 -1.20 0.38 8.06
C GLY A 32 0.26 0.21 8.44
N ALA A 33 1.21 0.82 7.71
CA ALA A 33 2.63 0.76 8.03
C ALA A 33 3.01 1.77 9.11
N GLU A 34 3.84 1.33 10.04
CA GLU A 34 4.45 2.12 11.11
C GLU A 34 5.95 1.84 11.14
N ILE A 35 6.80 2.86 11.02
CA ILE A 35 8.25 2.71 11.17
C ILE A 35 8.62 2.85 12.65
N VAL A 36 9.40 1.89 13.16
CA VAL A 36 10.01 1.92 14.48
C VAL A 36 11.40 2.54 14.41
N SER A 37 12.19 2.15 13.41
CA SER A 37 13.51 2.73 13.13
C SER A 37 13.86 2.55 11.65
N ALA A 38 14.62 3.49 11.10
CA ALA A 38 15.12 3.42 9.75
C ALA A 38 16.56 3.93 9.66
N THR A 39 17.39 3.21 8.92
CA THR A 39 18.74 3.56 8.50
C THR A 39 18.86 3.36 7.00
N ASP A 40 19.98 3.72 6.39
CA ASP A 40 20.20 3.51 4.96
C ASP A 40 20.24 2.03 4.54
N ARG A 41 20.42 1.12 5.50
CA ARG A 41 20.54 -0.33 5.24
C ARG A 41 19.42 -1.16 5.82
N GLN A 42 18.66 -0.62 6.77
CA GLN A 42 17.64 -1.41 7.47
C GLN A 42 16.48 -0.56 7.93
N VAL A 43 15.28 -1.06 7.73
CA VAL A 43 14.04 -0.49 8.27
C VAL A 43 13.38 -1.51 9.18
N LYS A 44 13.05 -1.11 10.40
CA LYS A 44 12.23 -1.90 11.33
C LYS A 44 10.86 -1.27 11.46
N GLY A 45 9.83 -2.09 11.41
CA GLY A 45 8.48 -1.55 11.45
C GLY A 45 7.41 -2.60 11.69
N ARG A 46 6.21 -2.13 11.60
CA ARG A 46 4.99 -2.91 11.72
C ARG A 46 4.08 -2.60 10.53
N VAL A 47 3.29 -3.58 10.12
CA VAL A 47 2.24 -3.35 9.13
C VAL A 47 0.96 -4.07 9.55
N LYS A 48 -0.16 -3.33 9.52
CA LYS A 48 -1.50 -3.88 9.77
C LYS A 48 -2.25 -3.96 8.45
N ILE A 49 -2.64 -5.15 8.07
CA ILE A 49 -3.40 -5.43 6.84
C ILE A 49 -4.83 -5.78 7.25
N SER A 50 -5.79 -5.01 6.73
CA SER A 50 -7.22 -5.24 6.97
C SER A 50 -7.96 -5.18 5.64
N MET A 51 -8.37 -6.34 5.11
CA MET A 51 -9.12 -6.46 3.86
C MET A 51 -10.21 -7.51 4.00
N GLY A 52 -11.45 -7.07 4.05
CA GLY A 52 -12.58 -7.95 4.32
C GLY A 52 -12.41 -8.72 5.63
N PRO A 53 -12.50 -10.05 5.60
CA PRO A 53 -12.30 -10.88 6.80
C PRO A 53 -10.82 -11.00 7.22
N LEU A 54 -9.87 -10.64 6.35
CA LEU A 54 -8.45 -10.73 6.60
C LEU A 54 -7.99 -9.59 7.51
N LYS A 55 -7.50 -9.94 8.70
CA LYS A 55 -6.89 -9.01 9.66
C LYS A 55 -5.58 -9.61 10.15
N LEU A 56 -4.48 -9.05 9.69
CA LEU A 56 -3.12 -9.48 10.03
C LEU A 56 -2.32 -8.28 10.53
N ALA A 57 -1.42 -8.51 11.47
CA ALA A 57 -0.46 -7.55 11.94
C ALA A 57 0.92 -8.20 11.96
N PHE A 58 1.87 -7.63 11.26
CA PHE A 58 3.24 -8.10 11.22
C PHE A 58 4.17 -7.11 11.88
N SER A 59 5.12 -7.61 12.63
CA SER A 59 6.32 -6.89 13.04
C SER A 59 7.52 -7.47 12.32
N GLY A 60 8.38 -6.63 11.76
CA GLY A 60 9.47 -7.14 10.93
C GLY A 60 10.55 -6.14 10.59
N VAL A 61 11.43 -6.61 9.74
CA VAL A 61 12.62 -5.90 9.28
C VAL A 61 12.70 -5.97 7.76
N ILE A 62 13.13 -4.89 7.15
CA ILE A 62 13.52 -4.82 5.74
C ILE A 62 15.01 -4.49 5.70
N ASP A 63 15.80 -5.38 5.14
CA ASP A 63 17.23 -5.19 4.88
C ASP A 63 17.44 -4.79 3.42
N ILE A 64 18.21 -3.74 3.18
CA ILE A 64 18.61 -3.30 1.84
C ILE A 64 19.83 -4.12 1.43
N LEU A 65 19.64 -5.06 0.50
CA LEU A 65 20.70 -5.96 0.03
C LEU A 65 21.58 -5.32 -1.03
N GLU A 66 20.94 -4.58 -1.95
CA GLU A 66 21.61 -3.91 -3.06
C GLU A 66 20.90 -2.59 -3.35
N LYS A 67 21.68 -1.55 -3.64
CA LYS A 67 21.17 -0.27 -4.12
C LYS A 67 22.07 0.24 -5.23
N ASN A 68 21.48 0.48 -6.40
CA ASN A 68 22.18 1.03 -7.56
C ASN A 68 21.46 2.31 -8.01
N ASP A 69 22.05 3.45 -7.65
CA ASP A 69 21.50 4.76 -7.95
C ASP A 69 21.49 5.06 -9.46
N GLY A 70 22.53 4.63 -10.20
CA GLY A 70 22.62 4.85 -11.64
C GLY A 70 21.61 4.03 -12.46
N ALA A 71 21.25 2.84 -11.98
CA ALA A 71 20.26 1.98 -12.61
C ALA A 71 18.86 2.16 -12.01
N HIS A 72 18.69 3.03 -11.03
CA HIS A 72 17.44 3.21 -10.25
C HIS A 72 16.85 1.86 -9.80
N ARG A 73 17.71 1.01 -9.25
CA ARG A 73 17.37 -0.36 -8.84
C ARG A 73 17.75 -0.60 -7.39
N VAL A 74 16.84 -1.21 -6.64
CA VAL A 74 17.08 -1.64 -5.26
C VAL A 74 16.59 -3.07 -5.07
N VAL A 75 17.33 -3.87 -4.31
CA VAL A 75 16.93 -5.21 -3.85
C VAL A 75 16.86 -5.18 -2.34
N MET A 76 15.75 -5.64 -1.81
CA MET A 76 15.44 -5.65 -0.39
C MET A 76 14.99 -7.04 0.04
N LYS A 77 15.28 -7.41 1.28
CA LYS A 77 14.72 -8.59 1.93
C LYS A 77 13.87 -8.15 3.11
N ALA A 78 12.58 -8.41 3.03
CA ALA A 78 11.66 -8.22 4.15
C ALA A 78 11.45 -9.53 4.89
N THR A 79 11.45 -9.50 6.21
CA THR A 79 11.09 -10.62 7.08
C THR A 79 10.18 -10.13 8.18
N GLY A 80 9.14 -10.90 8.50
CA GLY A 80 8.19 -10.49 9.53
C GLY A 80 7.46 -11.67 10.14
N SER A 81 7.09 -11.51 11.41
CA SER A 81 6.25 -12.46 12.15
C SER A 81 4.88 -11.83 12.41
N GLU A 82 3.84 -12.62 12.22
CA GLU A 82 2.48 -12.21 12.55
C GLU A 82 2.33 -12.14 14.08
N GLU A 83 1.83 -11.02 14.59
CA GLU A 83 1.85 -10.68 16.02
C GLU A 83 1.02 -11.64 16.91
N LYS A 84 0.05 -12.32 16.32
CA LYS A 84 -0.79 -13.31 17.03
C LYS A 84 -0.31 -14.75 16.82
N GLY A 85 0.92 -14.93 16.32
CA GLY A 85 1.52 -16.25 16.12
C GLY A 85 0.95 -17.05 14.95
N LYS A 86 0.26 -16.44 14.01
CA LYS A 86 -0.34 -17.11 12.84
C LYS A 86 0.67 -17.55 11.79
N GLY A 87 1.94 -17.15 11.92
CA GLY A 87 3.01 -17.57 11.03
C GLY A 87 4.03 -16.47 10.75
N GLN A 88 4.88 -16.72 9.77
CA GLN A 88 5.92 -15.81 9.33
C GLN A 88 5.82 -15.58 7.83
N ALA A 89 6.26 -14.42 7.38
CA ALA A 89 6.41 -14.08 5.99
C ALA A 89 7.80 -13.54 5.72
N SER A 90 8.36 -13.88 4.58
CA SER A 90 9.56 -13.24 4.03
C SER A 90 9.35 -12.92 2.56
N ALA A 91 9.97 -11.87 2.08
CA ALA A 91 9.93 -11.49 0.69
C ALA A 91 11.28 -10.94 0.24
N THR A 92 11.76 -11.37 -0.93
CA THR A 92 12.80 -10.64 -1.65
C THR A 92 12.11 -9.74 -2.67
N VAL A 93 12.33 -8.45 -2.55
CA VAL A 93 11.70 -7.43 -3.39
C VAL A 93 12.77 -6.76 -4.24
N THR A 94 12.64 -6.85 -5.55
CA THR A 94 13.40 -6.04 -6.51
C THR A 94 12.52 -4.94 -7.03
N SER A 95 12.95 -3.70 -6.84
CA SER A 95 12.31 -2.52 -7.43
C SER A 95 13.24 -1.91 -8.47
N SER A 96 12.72 -1.61 -9.65
CA SER A 96 13.43 -0.89 -10.70
C SER A 96 12.53 0.21 -11.28
N MET A 97 13.14 1.30 -11.71
CA MET A 97 12.44 2.48 -12.21
C MET A 97 13.03 2.94 -13.52
N GLN A 98 12.15 3.32 -14.44
CA GLN A 98 12.51 3.82 -15.75
C GLN A 98 11.67 5.03 -16.13
N GLN A 99 12.27 5.99 -16.83
CA GLN A 99 11.53 7.11 -17.40
C GLN A 99 10.55 6.58 -18.45
N ALA A 100 9.30 7.01 -18.36
CA ALA A 100 8.23 6.64 -19.29
C ALA A 100 7.42 7.89 -19.67
N GLY A 101 7.80 8.51 -20.78
CA GLY A 101 7.24 9.80 -21.18
C GLY A 101 7.52 10.88 -20.12
N ALA A 102 6.47 11.58 -19.65
CA ALA A 102 6.57 12.58 -18.59
C ALA A 102 6.58 12.00 -17.17
N GLY A 103 6.43 10.68 -17.03
CA GLY A 103 6.36 9.99 -15.74
C GLY A 103 7.41 8.92 -15.60
N THR A 104 7.37 8.21 -14.49
CA THR A 104 8.25 7.09 -14.14
C THR A 104 7.43 5.81 -14.02
N ARG A 105 7.85 4.79 -14.73
CA ARG A 105 7.37 3.42 -14.57
C ARG A 105 8.15 2.78 -13.43
N VAL A 106 7.45 2.28 -12.43
CA VAL A 106 8.01 1.52 -11.31
C VAL A 106 7.61 0.06 -11.48
N MET A 107 8.58 -0.82 -11.54
CA MET A 107 8.41 -2.27 -11.66
C MET A 107 8.87 -2.92 -10.35
N LEU A 108 8.04 -3.80 -9.81
CA LEU A 108 8.29 -4.54 -8.58
C LEU A 108 8.19 -6.03 -8.85
N SER A 109 9.23 -6.78 -8.54
CA SER A 109 9.23 -8.24 -8.50
C SER A 109 9.41 -8.69 -7.06
N GLN A 110 8.50 -9.52 -6.56
CA GLN A 110 8.41 -9.91 -5.17
C GLN A 110 8.34 -11.43 -5.06
N ASP A 111 9.42 -12.06 -4.59
CA ASP A 111 9.40 -13.48 -4.25
C ASP A 111 9.03 -13.65 -2.77
N ILE A 112 7.82 -14.12 -2.52
CA ILE A 112 7.20 -14.18 -1.20
C ILE A 112 7.15 -15.64 -0.71
N GLN A 113 7.54 -15.83 0.54
CA GLN A 113 7.43 -17.09 1.27
C GLN A 113 6.61 -16.86 2.53
N MET A 114 5.70 -17.76 2.83
CA MET A 114 4.86 -17.73 4.03
C MET A 114 4.82 -19.07 4.70
N THR A 115 4.77 -19.08 6.02
CA THR A 115 4.67 -20.28 6.86
C THR A 115 3.56 -20.13 7.88
N GLY A 116 3.14 -21.27 8.48
CA GLY A 116 2.06 -21.28 9.48
C GLY A 116 0.67 -21.09 8.86
N ALA A 117 -0.30 -20.65 9.66
CA ALA A 117 -1.68 -20.51 9.24
C ALA A 117 -1.88 -19.46 8.13
N ILE A 118 -0.99 -18.47 8.02
CA ILE A 118 -1.06 -17.45 6.95
C ILE A 118 -0.80 -18.06 5.57
N ALA A 119 -0.07 -19.15 5.47
CA ALA A 119 0.19 -19.84 4.20
C ALA A 119 -1.08 -20.50 3.61
N GLN A 120 -2.13 -20.65 4.40
CA GLN A 120 -3.42 -21.18 3.94
C GLN A 120 -4.25 -20.17 3.15
N TYR A 121 -3.92 -18.88 3.23
CA TYR A 121 -4.52 -17.86 2.35
C TYR A 121 -4.06 -18.11 0.92
N GLY A 122 -5.00 -18.46 0.05
CA GLY A 122 -4.69 -18.85 -1.33
C GLY A 122 -4.01 -17.73 -2.14
N TRP A 123 -3.33 -18.14 -3.21
CA TRP A 123 -2.60 -17.26 -4.14
C TRP A 123 -3.42 -16.04 -4.59
N GLY A 124 -4.66 -16.25 -5.04
CA GLY A 124 -5.52 -15.17 -5.54
C GLY A 124 -5.77 -14.08 -4.49
N MET A 125 -6.06 -14.47 -3.24
CA MET A 125 -6.27 -13.51 -2.16
C MET A 125 -5.01 -12.66 -1.90
N MET A 126 -3.82 -13.26 -1.96
CA MET A 126 -2.56 -12.53 -1.77
C MET A 126 -2.28 -11.54 -2.90
N GLN A 127 -2.54 -11.94 -4.14
CA GLN A 127 -2.43 -11.03 -5.30
C GLN A 127 -3.37 -9.84 -5.17
N ASP A 128 -4.62 -10.05 -4.79
CA ASP A 128 -5.62 -8.99 -4.61
C ASP A 128 -5.21 -8.01 -3.51
N VAL A 129 -4.71 -8.54 -2.38
CA VAL A 129 -4.20 -7.74 -1.26
C VAL A 129 -3.04 -6.85 -1.71
N ILE A 130 -2.02 -7.46 -2.33
CA ILE A 130 -0.82 -6.73 -2.76
C ILE A 130 -1.17 -5.73 -3.86
N GLY A 131 -1.97 -6.12 -4.85
CA GLY A 131 -2.41 -5.22 -5.92
C GLY A 131 -3.17 -4.01 -5.38
N SER A 132 -4.07 -4.22 -4.42
CA SER A 132 -4.80 -3.13 -3.76
C SER A 132 -3.88 -2.20 -2.97
N LEU A 133 -2.91 -2.74 -2.22
CA LEU A 133 -1.92 -1.94 -1.50
C LEU A 133 -1.04 -1.12 -2.45
N MET A 134 -0.59 -1.71 -3.56
CA MET A 134 0.23 -1.03 -4.56
C MET A 134 -0.53 0.11 -5.24
N LYS A 135 -1.82 -0.08 -5.56
CA LYS A 135 -2.66 0.97 -6.13
C LYS A 135 -2.84 2.15 -5.17
N GLN A 136 -3.11 1.87 -3.89
CA GLN A 136 -3.24 2.91 -2.87
C GLN A 136 -1.92 3.64 -2.66
N PHE A 137 -0.81 2.91 -2.60
CA PHE A 137 0.53 3.46 -2.49
C PHE A 137 0.86 4.38 -3.66
N ALA A 138 0.67 3.94 -4.91
CA ALA A 138 0.99 4.72 -6.11
C ALA A 138 0.22 6.05 -6.14
N ASN A 139 -1.06 6.05 -5.81
CA ASN A 139 -1.89 7.25 -5.75
C ASN A 139 -1.41 8.24 -4.66
N CYS A 140 -1.08 7.72 -3.48
CA CYS A 140 -0.57 8.53 -2.38
C CYS A 140 0.81 9.11 -2.70
N ALA A 141 1.73 8.30 -3.24
CA ALA A 141 3.08 8.69 -3.60
C ALA A 141 3.08 9.77 -4.68
N ALA A 142 2.24 9.63 -5.71
CA ALA A 142 2.06 10.66 -6.74
C ALA A 142 1.62 12.01 -6.14
N GLY A 143 0.67 11.99 -5.21
CA GLY A 143 0.22 13.18 -4.50
C GLY A 143 1.30 13.80 -3.62
N ASP A 144 2.05 12.98 -2.86
CA ASP A 144 3.11 13.47 -1.95
C ASP A 144 4.35 13.97 -2.69
N ILE A 145 4.65 13.42 -3.87
CA ILE A 145 5.72 13.93 -4.74
C ILE A 145 5.33 15.29 -5.33
N ALA A 146 4.08 15.42 -5.81
CA ALA A 146 3.58 16.66 -6.39
C ALA A 146 3.44 17.79 -5.35
N ARG A 147 3.12 17.44 -4.10
CA ARG A 147 2.94 18.40 -2.99
C ARG A 147 3.55 17.79 -1.72
N PRO A 148 4.84 18.04 -1.43
CA PRO A 148 5.50 17.47 -0.26
C PRO A 148 4.72 17.73 1.04
N GLY A 149 4.42 16.65 1.78
CA GLY A 149 3.61 16.71 3.02
C GLY A 149 2.10 16.49 2.84
N SER A 150 1.59 16.39 1.61
CA SER A 150 0.18 16.06 1.35
C SER A 150 -0.14 14.56 1.48
N GLY A 151 0.87 13.71 1.46
CA GLY A 151 0.76 12.27 1.66
C GLY A 151 0.32 11.96 3.08
N LYS A 152 -0.95 12.16 3.38
CA LYS A 152 -1.58 11.48 4.51
C LYS A 152 -1.79 10.05 4.06
N ALA A 153 -1.09 9.11 4.69
CA ALA A 153 -1.56 7.74 4.71
C ALA A 153 -3.05 7.83 5.02
N GLY A 154 -3.85 7.39 4.10
CA GLY A 154 -5.23 7.03 4.40
C GLY A 154 -5.16 5.91 5.43
N GLY A 155 -4.85 6.25 6.66
CA GLY A 155 -5.06 5.43 7.87
C GLY A 155 -6.55 5.42 8.18
N GLY A 156 -7.34 5.15 7.15
CA GLY A 156 -8.71 4.70 7.21
C GLY A 156 -8.69 3.38 6.46
N ALA A 157 -8.91 2.27 7.17
CA ALA A 157 -9.61 1.16 6.56
C ALA A 157 -10.64 1.79 5.62
N PRO A 158 -10.87 1.27 4.38
CA PRO A 158 -12.00 1.72 3.60
C PRO A 158 -13.15 1.71 4.59
N LYS A 159 -13.69 2.89 4.92
CA LYS A 159 -14.93 2.95 5.67
C LYS A 159 -15.84 2.10 4.82
N ALA A 160 -16.14 0.90 5.31
CA ALA A 160 -17.23 0.14 4.78
C ALA A 160 -18.33 1.18 4.71
N MET A 161 -18.71 1.58 3.49
CA MET A 161 -19.83 2.48 3.31
C MET A 161 -20.98 1.72 3.96
N SER A 162 -21.25 2.11 5.21
CA SER A 162 -22.33 1.56 5.97
C SER A 162 -23.54 1.77 5.09
N GLY A 163 -24.21 0.68 4.71
CA GLY A 163 -25.46 0.74 3.95
C GLY A 163 -26.47 1.70 4.56
N PHE A 164 -26.28 2.07 5.83
CA PHE A 164 -27.03 3.08 6.56
C PHE A 164 -26.83 4.51 6.02
N SER A 165 -25.66 4.88 5.50
CA SER A 165 -25.45 6.21 4.85
C SER A 165 -26.15 6.31 3.50
N LEU A 166 -26.22 5.22 2.73
CA LEU A 166 -26.99 5.20 1.47
C LEU A 166 -28.50 5.24 1.72
N MET A 167 -28.96 4.60 2.79
CA MET A 167 -30.37 4.60 3.18
C MET A 167 -30.83 6.00 3.62
N LEU A 168 -30.02 6.76 4.35
CA LEU A 168 -30.35 8.13 4.77
C LEU A 168 -30.44 9.12 3.60
N ILE A 169 -29.63 8.94 2.55
CA ILE A 169 -29.68 9.78 1.34
C ILE A 169 -30.96 9.47 0.55
N SER A 170 -31.31 8.20 0.43
CA SER A 170 -32.53 7.75 -0.27
C SER A 170 -33.82 8.18 0.47
N VAL A 171 -33.83 8.08 1.79
CA VAL A 171 -34.98 8.50 2.62
C VAL A 171 -35.18 10.01 2.55
N LYS A 172 -34.11 10.82 2.57
CA LYS A 172 -34.22 12.28 2.44
C LYS A 172 -34.75 12.72 1.07
N ALA A 173 -34.39 12.01 -0.01
CA ALA A 173 -34.90 12.25 -1.36
C ALA A 173 -36.37 11.85 -1.48
N PHE A 174 -36.76 10.75 -0.84
CA PHE A 174 -38.13 10.25 -0.83
C PHE A 174 -39.10 11.21 -0.07
N PHE A 175 -38.69 11.68 1.11
CA PHE A 175 -39.52 12.65 1.88
C PHE A 175 -39.63 14.01 1.20
N LYS A 176 -38.57 14.46 0.48
CA LYS A 176 -38.61 15.74 -0.23
C LYS A 176 -39.58 15.75 -1.42
N ASN A 177 -39.83 14.58 -2.03
CA ASN A 177 -40.80 14.42 -3.10
C ASN A 177 -42.23 14.22 -2.59
N LEU A 178 -42.42 13.65 -1.40
CA LEU A 178 -43.73 13.41 -0.83
C LEU A 178 -44.44 14.73 -0.38
N PHE A 179 -43.65 15.71 0.06
CA PHE A 179 -44.21 17.01 0.49
C PHE A 179 -44.47 18.00 -0.66
N LYS A 180 -44.14 17.66 -1.92
CA LYS A 180 -44.43 18.52 -3.08
C LYS A 180 -45.83 18.25 -3.72
N PHE A 181 -46.52 17.19 -3.32
CA PHE A 181 -47.80 16.83 -3.90
C PHE A 181 -49.02 17.21 -3.03
N GLY A 182 -48.84 17.97 -1.96
CA GLY A 182 -49.90 18.36 -1.04
C GLY A 182 -50.24 19.85 -1.04
N LYS A 183 -50.30 20.51 -2.22
CA LYS A 183 -50.91 21.84 -2.37
C LYS A 183 -51.56 21.94 -3.76
N LYS A 184 -52.75 21.51 -3.85
CA LYS A 184 -53.81 22.05 -4.70
C LYS A 184 -55.13 21.88 -3.95
#